data_2085b53c12b45a6e9760ab3f5cbf041f
#
_entry.id   2085b53c12b45a6e9760ab3f5cbf041f
#
_cell.length_a   1.000
_cell.length_b   1.000
_cell.length_c   1.000
_cell.angle_alpha   90.00
_cell.angle_beta   90.00
_cell.angle_gamma   90.00
#
_symmetry.space_group_name_H-M   'P 1'
#
loop_
_entity.id
_entity.type
_entity.pdbx_description
1 polymer ?
#
loop_
_entity_poly.entity_id
_entity_poly.type
_entity_poly.pdbx_seq_one_letter_code
_entity_poly.pdbx_strand_id
1 'polypeptide(L)'
;MNKIDNLKKYIVKDKLKLDCGKEISNFPLAYETFGELNEGKNNGILIFHALTGDQFPYGITPITNKEGWWNYALGPNKAIDTNKFFVISANVIGGCMGSFGPSSIDPSTNKPYGSNFPVITINDMVNAQNFLLDHFKIKKLFAVIGGSMGCLLYTSDAADED
;
A
#
# COMPACT_ATOMS: atom_id res chain seq x y z
N MET A 1 21.46 -11.07 -0.75
CA MET A 1 20.02 -11.07 -0.39
C MET A 1 19.50 -9.69 -0.67
N ASN A 2 18.48 -9.57 -1.53
CA ASN A 2 17.94 -8.25 -1.91
C ASN A 2 17.22 -7.66 -0.69
N LYS A 3 17.50 -6.39 -0.33
CA LYS A 3 16.85 -5.72 0.81
C LYS A 3 15.32 -5.72 0.71
N ILE A 4 14.78 -5.75 -0.51
CA ILE A 4 13.33 -5.77 -0.80
C ILE A 4 12.68 -7.10 -0.35
N ASP A 5 13.42 -8.20 -0.33
CA ASP A 5 12.86 -9.50 0.07
C ASP A 5 12.49 -9.57 1.55
N ASN A 6 13.17 -8.76 2.37
CA ASN A 6 12.98 -8.69 3.83
C ASN A 6 11.93 -7.65 4.28
N LEU A 7 11.27 -6.96 3.35
CA LEU A 7 10.24 -5.99 3.70
C LEU A 7 8.99 -6.67 4.27
N LYS A 8 8.28 -5.96 5.14
CA LYS A 8 6.99 -6.39 5.66
C LYS A 8 5.99 -6.53 4.51
N LYS A 9 5.37 -7.70 4.39
CA LYS A 9 4.43 -8.02 3.31
C LYS A 9 3.22 -8.77 3.87
N TYR A 10 2.06 -8.42 3.35
CA TYR A 10 0.85 -9.22 3.47
C TYR A 10 0.66 -9.99 2.16
N ILE A 11 0.47 -11.30 2.24
CA ILE A 11 0.16 -12.12 1.07
C ILE A 11 -1.35 -12.23 0.95
N VAL A 12 -1.90 -11.54 -0.04
CA VAL A 12 -3.33 -11.59 -0.37
C VAL A 12 -3.62 -12.94 -1.03
N LYS A 13 -4.37 -13.78 -0.34
CA LYS A 13 -4.76 -15.11 -0.84
C LYS A 13 -5.99 -15.05 -1.74
N ASP A 14 -6.85 -14.08 -1.46
CA ASP A 14 -8.10 -13.87 -2.19
C ASP A 14 -7.83 -13.41 -3.61
N LYS A 15 -8.84 -13.53 -4.44
CA LYS A 15 -8.79 -13.14 -5.84
C LYS A 15 -9.07 -11.65 -5.98
N LEU A 16 -8.23 -10.96 -6.74
CA LEU A 16 -8.47 -9.60 -7.21
C LEU A 16 -8.70 -9.66 -8.73
N LYS A 17 -9.89 -9.26 -9.15
CA LYS A 17 -10.21 -9.06 -10.57
C LYS A 17 -9.75 -7.68 -10.99
N LEU A 18 -8.85 -7.62 -11.95
CA LEU A 18 -8.31 -6.38 -12.51
C LEU A 18 -9.25 -5.81 -13.59
N ASP A 19 -9.24 -4.49 -13.77
CA ASP A 19 -10.02 -3.79 -14.79
C ASP A 19 -9.70 -4.28 -16.21
N CYS A 20 -8.46 -4.75 -16.44
CA CYS A 20 -8.07 -5.37 -17.71
C CYS A 20 -8.68 -6.76 -17.95
N GLY A 21 -9.52 -7.27 -17.05
CA GLY A 21 -10.20 -8.56 -17.13
C GLY A 21 -9.37 -9.75 -16.63
N LYS A 22 -8.09 -9.56 -16.29
CA LYS A 22 -7.27 -10.60 -15.66
C LYS A 22 -7.62 -10.73 -14.16
N GLU A 23 -7.27 -11.88 -13.58
CA GLU A 23 -7.42 -12.16 -12.16
C GLU A 23 -6.06 -12.51 -11.56
N ILE A 24 -5.76 -11.96 -10.39
CA ILE A 24 -4.56 -12.27 -9.64
C ILE A 24 -4.92 -12.77 -8.24
N SER A 25 -4.09 -13.64 -7.68
CA SER A 25 -4.21 -14.15 -6.30
C SER A 25 -2.83 -14.53 -5.77
N ASN A 26 -2.73 -14.78 -4.47
CA ASN A 26 -1.45 -15.09 -3.83
C ASN A 26 -0.35 -14.07 -4.12
N PHE A 27 -0.70 -12.80 -4.09
CA PHE A 27 0.21 -11.70 -4.41
C PHE A 27 0.63 -10.91 -3.16
N PRO A 28 1.87 -10.39 -3.13
CA PRO A 28 2.35 -9.59 -2.00
C PRO A 28 1.88 -8.14 -2.07
N LEU A 29 1.50 -7.59 -0.92
CA LEU A 29 1.40 -6.16 -0.66
C LEU A 29 2.45 -5.79 0.38
N ALA A 30 3.46 -5.02 -0.01
CA ALA A 30 4.45 -4.47 0.90
C ALA A 30 3.87 -3.24 1.60
N TYR A 31 4.02 -3.15 2.92
CA TYR A 31 3.44 -2.06 3.70
C TYR A 31 4.23 -1.78 4.96
N GLU A 32 4.00 -0.60 5.53
CA GLU A 32 4.44 -0.22 6.86
C GLU A 32 3.27 0.32 7.69
N THR A 33 3.43 0.27 8.99
CA THR A 33 2.46 0.81 9.95
C THR A 33 3.15 1.65 11.01
N PHE A 34 2.47 2.70 11.46
CA PHE A 34 2.98 3.61 12.48
C PHE A 34 1.87 3.91 13.48
N GLY A 35 2.23 4.00 14.77
CA GLY A 35 1.27 4.12 15.85
C GLY A 35 0.54 2.82 16.17
N GLU A 36 -0.50 2.90 16.99
CA GLU A 36 -1.25 1.75 17.48
C GLU A 36 -2.72 1.83 17.08
N LEU A 37 -3.26 0.70 16.59
CA LEU A 37 -4.67 0.56 16.29
C LEU A 37 -5.45 0.40 17.60
N ASN A 38 -6.41 1.30 17.84
CA ASN A 38 -7.22 1.23 19.05
C ASN A 38 -8.22 0.05 19.02
N GLU A 39 -8.79 -0.28 20.18
CA GLU A 39 -9.75 -1.40 20.29
C GLU A 39 -10.98 -1.23 19.39
N GLY A 40 -11.46 0.01 19.23
CA GLY A 40 -12.58 0.37 18.36
C GLY A 40 -12.26 0.36 16.87
N LYS A 41 -10.96 0.24 16.50
CA LYS A 41 -10.48 0.22 15.12
C LYS A 41 -10.97 1.38 14.25
N ASN A 42 -11.10 2.55 14.85
CA ASN A 42 -11.64 3.75 14.21
C ASN A 42 -10.64 4.92 14.14
N ASN A 43 -9.37 4.67 14.48
CA ASN A 43 -8.28 5.64 14.40
C ASN A 43 -7.31 5.35 13.23
N GLY A 44 -7.73 4.51 12.26
CA GLY A 44 -6.92 4.15 11.11
C GLY A 44 -6.83 5.27 10.08
N ILE A 45 -5.63 5.58 9.62
CA ILE A 45 -5.38 6.47 8.47
C ILE A 45 -4.64 5.66 7.41
N LEU A 46 -5.15 5.71 6.16
CA LEU A 46 -4.48 5.11 5.01
C LEU A 46 -3.74 6.21 4.23
N ILE A 47 -2.46 5.98 3.95
CA ILE A 47 -1.64 6.91 3.16
C ILE A 47 -1.33 6.30 1.80
N PHE A 48 -1.67 7.05 0.73
CA PHE A 48 -1.31 6.73 -0.63
C PHE A 48 -0.09 7.55 -1.07
N HIS A 49 0.97 6.86 -1.50
CA HIS A 49 2.19 7.52 -1.97
C HIS A 49 2.07 8.03 -3.42
N ALA A 50 2.90 9.00 -3.78
CA ALA A 50 3.07 9.45 -5.16
C ALA A 50 3.70 8.36 -6.04
N LEU A 51 3.66 8.51 -7.36
CA LEU A 51 4.20 7.55 -8.33
C LEU A 51 5.65 7.11 -8.00
N THR A 52 6.47 8.03 -7.55
CA THR A 52 7.88 7.78 -7.20
C THR A 52 8.10 7.47 -5.72
N GLY A 53 7.03 7.37 -4.95
CA GLY A 53 7.07 7.05 -3.52
C GLY A 53 7.05 5.54 -3.25
N ASP A 54 6.98 5.23 -1.97
CA ASP A 54 6.94 3.87 -1.44
C ASP A 54 6.20 3.83 -0.10
N GLN A 55 6.22 2.69 0.57
CA GLN A 55 5.57 2.49 1.87
C GLN A 55 6.30 3.13 3.06
N PHE A 56 7.36 3.91 2.85
CA PHE A 56 8.16 4.50 3.94
C PHE A 56 7.98 6.02 4.05
N PRO A 57 6.81 6.53 4.48
CA PRO A 57 6.60 7.97 4.67
C PRO A 57 7.34 8.54 5.87
N TYR A 58 7.71 7.72 6.87
CA TYR A 58 8.29 8.15 8.13
C TYR A 58 9.43 7.23 8.59
N GLY A 59 10.36 7.81 9.36
CA GLY A 59 11.53 7.12 9.88
C GLY A 59 12.66 7.02 8.86
N ILE A 60 13.58 6.11 9.09
CA ILE A 60 14.69 5.82 8.15
C ILE A 60 14.35 4.61 7.33
N THR A 61 14.35 4.77 6.01
CA THR A 61 14.00 3.68 5.10
C THR A 61 15.08 2.60 5.11
N PRO A 62 14.74 1.32 5.24
CA PRO A 62 15.75 0.25 5.33
C PRO A 62 16.49 0.01 4.01
N ILE A 63 15.98 0.55 2.91
CA ILE A 63 16.53 0.35 1.57
C ILE A 63 17.62 1.38 1.28
N THR A 64 17.32 2.66 1.46
CA THR A 64 18.17 3.78 1.06
C THR A 64 18.93 4.42 2.22
N ASN A 65 18.58 4.10 3.47
CA ASN A 65 19.03 4.77 4.70
C ASN A 65 18.75 6.29 4.69
N LYS A 66 17.74 6.72 3.98
CA LYS A 66 17.26 8.12 3.96
C LYS A 66 15.99 8.25 4.79
N GLU A 67 15.67 9.48 5.16
CA GLU A 67 14.40 9.79 5.80
C GLU A 67 13.21 9.49 4.89
N GLY A 68 12.10 9.08 5.51
CA GLY A 68 10.82 8.90 4.83
C GLY A 68 10.32 10.20 4.20
N TRP A 69 9.62 10.07 3.09
CA TRP A 69 9.23 11.20 2.23
C TRP A 69 8.22 12.17 2.88
N TRP A 70 7.55 11.80 3.98
CA TRP A 70 6.70 12.67 4.80
C TRP A 70 7.18 12.77 6.25
N ASN A 71 8.46 12.57 6.48
CA ASN A 71 9.03 12.61 7.83
C ASN A 71 8.75 13.93 8.58
N TYR A 72 8.52 15.03 7.87
CA TYR A 72 8.14 16.31 8.48
C TYR A 72 6.67 16.36 8.95
N ALA A 73 5.76 15.60 8.34
CA ALA A 73 4.32 15.65 8.62
C ALA A 73 3.80 14.46 9.45
N LEU A 74 4.46 13.29 9.36
CA LEU A 74 4.09 12.06 10.05
C LEU A 74 5.03 11.77 11.22
N GLY A 75 4.49 11.38 12.35
CA GLY A 75 5.24 10.96 13.54
C GLY A 75 4.62 11.49 14.84
N PRO A 76 5.23 11.21 16.00
CA PRO A 76 4.73 11.70 17.28
C PRO A 76 4.66 13.22 17.32
N ASN A 77 3.51 13.77 17.74
CA ASN A 77 3.23 15.21 17.86
C ASN A 77 3.37 16.01 16.55
N LYS A 78 3.25 15.33 15.39
CA LYS A 78 3.22 15.97 14.07
C LYS A 78 1.79 16.09 13.56
N ALA A 79 1.60 16.64 12.35
CA ALA A 79 0.28 16.82 11.74
C ALA A 79 -0.50 15.50 11.66
N ILE A 80 0.17 14.41 11.28
CA ILE A 80 -0.35 13.04 11.36
C ILE A 80 0.31 12.40 12.60
N ASP A 81 -0.34 12.58 13.75
CA ASP A 81 0.20 12.22 15.06
C ASP A 81 0.07 10.72 15.34
N THR A 82 1.17 10.00 15.29
CA THR A 82 1.20 8.55 15.55
C THR A 82 0.96 8.16 17.01
N ASN A 83 0.89 9.12 17.95
CA ASN A 83 0.40 8.85 19.31
C ASN A 83 -1.12 8.68 19.35
N LYS A 84 -1.85 9.15 18.33
CA LYS A 84 -3.31 9.14 18.25
C LYS A 84 -3.83 8.21 17.18
N PHE A 85 -3.13 8.14 16.05
CA PHE A 85 -3.57 7.47 14.85
C PHE A 85 -2.72 6.25 14.53
N PHE A 86 -3.38 5.21 14.04
CA PHE A 86 -2.75 4.07 13.40
C PHE A 86 -2.65 4.33 11.91
N VAL A 87 -1.46 4.53 11.41
CA VAL A 87 -1.22 4.87 10.01
C VAL A 87 -0.76 3.65 9.24
N ILE A 88 -1.40 3.38 8.11
CA ILE A 88 -1.03 2.34 7.16
C ILE A 88 -0.50 3.03 5.90
N SER A 89 0.66 2.62 5.44
CA SER A 89 1.24 3.04 4.16
C SER A 89 1.65 1.81 3.38
N ALA A 90 1.07 1.61 2.20
CA ALA A 90 1.35 0.44 1.37
C ALA A 90 1.96 0.86 0.04
N ASN A 91 2.88 0.03 -0.47
CA ASN A 91 3.33 0.15 -1.85
C ASN A 91 2.25 -0.37 -2.78
N VAL A 92 1.86 0.43 -3.77
CA VAL A 92 0.82 0.04 -4.74
C VAL A 92 1.24 -1.18 -5.58
N ILE A 93 0.25 -1.97 -6.04
CA ILE A 93 0.50 -3.00 -7.05
C ILE A 93 0.94 -2.35 -8.36
N GLY A 94 1.82 -3.01 -9.11
CA GLY A 94 2.52 -2.41 -10.25
C GLY A 94 3.79 -1.65 -9.85
N GLY A 95 4.00 -1.41 -8.55
CA GLY A 95 5.20 -0.78 -8.00
C GLY A 95 6.42 -1.70 -7.95
N CYS A 96 7.56 -1.15 -7.50
CA CYS A 96 8.85 -1.87 -7.45
C CYS A 96 9.40 -2.08 -6.03
N MET A 97 8.64 -1.69 -4.98
CA MET A 97 9.10 -1.71 -3.60
C MET A 97 8.48 -2.86 -2.78
N GLY A 98 8.30 -4.01 -3.43
CA GLY A 98 7.97 -5.27 -2.75
C GLY A 98 6.51 -5.72 -2.87
N SER A 99 5.59 -4.88 -3.34
CA SER A 99 4.25 -5.31 -3.77
C SER A 99 4.30 -6.04 -5.11
N PHE A 100 3.19 -6.69 -5.47
CA PHE A 100 3.03 -7.33 -6.77
C PHE A 100 3.33 -6.35 -7.91
N GLY A 101 4.30 -6.68 -8.73
CA GLY A 101 4.79 -5.83 -9.80
C GLY A 101 5.50 -6.61 -10.91
N PRO A 102 6.05 -5.94 -11.94
CA PRO A 102 6.69 -6.60 -13.08
C PRO A 102 7.84 -7.55 -12.72
N SER A 103 8.48 -7.36 -11.56
CA SER A 103 9.52 -8.27 -11.04
C SER A 103 8.98 -9.52 -10.35
N SER A 104 7.67 -9.60 -10.10
CA SER A 104 7.03 -10.77 -9.52
C SER A 104 7.11 -11.96 -10.48
N ILE A 105 7.22 -13.17 -9.92
CA ILE A 105 7.29 -14.39 -10.71
C ILE A 105 5.90 -14.75 -11.24
N ASP A 106 5.81 -14.93 -12.55
CA ASP A 106 4.63 -15.48 -13.21
C ASP A 106 4.59 -17.00 -12.97
N PRO A 107 3.55 -17.51 -12.30
CA PRO A 107 3.45 -18.92 -11.97
C PRO A 107 3.35 -19.83 -13.22
N SER A 108 2.94 -19.30 -14.36
CA SER A 108 2.80 -20.07 -15.61
C SER A 108 4.13 -20.30 -16.29
N THR A 109 5.09 -19.37 -16.13
CA THR A 109 6.40 -19.42 -16.81
C THR A 109 7.57 -19.63 -15.87
N ASN A 110 7.36 -19.49 -14.56
CA ASN A 110 8.36 -19.46 -13.49
C ASN A 110 9.47 -18.43 -13.75
N LYS A 111 9.13 -17.33 -14.41
CA LYS A 111 10.01 -16.18 -14.72
C LYS A 111 9.33 -14.88 -14.30
N PRO A 112 10.08 -13.77 -14.11
CA PRO A 112 9.48 -12.47 -13.89
C PRO A 112 8.48 -12.10 -15.00
N TYR A 113 7.37 -11.48 -14.64
CA TYR A 113 6.39 -11.00 -15.62
C TYR A 113 7.01 -10.07 -16.67
N GLY A 114 7.90 -9.17 -16.24
CA GLY A 114 8.51 -8.19 -17.15
C GLY A 114 7.46 -7.41 -17.94
N SER A 115 7.57 -7.40 -19.26
CA SER A 115 6.63 -6.74 -20.19
C SER A 115 5.25 -7.44 -20.29
N ASN A 116 5.13 -8.67 -19.79
CA ASN A 116 3.86 -9.41 -19.77
C ASN A 116 3.01 -9.11 -18.52
N PHE A 117 3.50 -8.22 -17.65
CA PHE A 117 2.76 -7.80 -16.46
C PHE A 117 1.40 -7.20 -16.87
N PRO A 118 0.30 -7.53 -16.16
CA PRO A 118 -1.00 -7.01 -16.49
C PRO A 118 -1.03 -5.47 -16.39
N VAL A 119 -1.88 -4.84 -17.18
CA VAL A 119 -2.19 -3.42 -17.02
C VAL A 119 -2.89 -3.25 -15.68
N ILE A 120 -2.39 -2.34 -14.88
CA ILE A 120 -2.94 -1.99 -13.57
C ILE A 120 -3.50 -0.58 -13.64
N THR A 121 -4.74 -0.41 -13.22
CA THR A 121 -5.41 0.89 -13.13
C THR A 121 -5.32 1.47 -11.71
N ILE A 122 -5.73 2.72 -11.56
CA ILE A 122 -5.87 3.36 -10.24
C ILE A 122 -6.87 2.59 -9.37
N ASN A 123 -7.98 2.16 -9.94
CA ASN A 123 -9.00 1.37 -9.26
C ASN A 123 -8.45 0.02 -8.76
N ASP A 124 -7.65 -0.68 -9.57
CA ASP A 124 -6.97 -1.90 -9.14
C ASP A 124 -6.05 -1.67 -7.94
N MET A 125 -5.34 -0.52 -7.92
CA MET A 125 -4.45 -0.17 -6.80
C MET A 125 -5.24 0.07 -5.50
N VAL A 126 -6.39 0.74 -5.58
CA VAL A 126 -7.29 0.96 -4.44
C VAL A 126 -7.84 -0.37 -3.95
N ASN A 127 -8.42 -1.17 -4.84
CA ASN A 127 -9.02 -2.46 -4.50
C ASN A 127 -8.00 -3.41 -3.86
N ALA A 128 -6.74 -3.38 -4.30
CA ALA A 128 -5.69 -4.15 -3.68
C ALA A 128 -5.43 -3.73 -2.22
N GLN A 129 -5.53 -2.44 -1.89
CA GLN A 129 -5.29 -1.98 -0.52
C GLN A 129 -6.43 -2.28 0.44
N ASN A 130 -7.65 -2.49 -0.04
CA ASN A 130 -8.78 -2.91 0.80
C ASN A 130 -8.50 -4.24 1.51
N PHE A 131 -7.72 -5.14 0.90
CA PHE A 131 -7.27 -6.37 1.59
C PHE A 131 -6.40 -6.11 2.83
N LEU A 132 -5.69 -4.98 2.91
CA LEU A 132 -4.98 -4.59 4.12
C LEU A 132 -5.94 -4.10 5.20
N LEU A 133 -6.98 -3.35 4.82
CA LEU A 133 -8.02 -2.91 5.76
C LEU A 133 -8.72 -4.12 6.36
N ASP A 134 -9.07 -5.11 5.55
CA ASP A 134 -9.65 -6.38 6.00
C ASP A 134 -8.70 -7.16 6.91
N HIS A 135 -7.41 -7.22 6.57
CA HIS A 135 -6.38 -7.85 7.40
C HIS A 135 -6.32 -7.24 8.80
N PHE A 136 -6.39 -5.91 8.91
CA PHE A 136 -6.44 -5.20 10.19
C PHE A 136 -7.85 -5.18 10.81
N LYS A 137 -8.88 -5.66 10.09
CA LYS A 137 -10.29 -5.62 10.46
C LYS A 137 -10.78 -4.19 10.71
N ILE A 138 -10.32 -3.25 9.89
CA ILE A 138 -10.75 -1.84 9.89
C ILE A 138 -11.93 -1.74 8.92
N LYS A 139 -13.12 -1.43 9.46
CA LYS A 139 -14.33 -1.25 8.64
C LYS A 139 -14.53 0.18 8.16
N LYS A 140 -13.96 1.13 8.89
CA LYS A 140 -14.06 2.55 8.57
C LYS A 140 -12.76 3.24 8.95
N LEU A 141 -12.15 3.91 7.98
CA LEU A 141 -10.97 4.73 8.20
C LEU A 141 -11.36 6.05 8.86
N PHE A 142 -10.46 6.59 9.69
CA PHE A 142 -10.56 7.96 10.18
C PHE A 142 -10.31 8.95 9.05
N ALA A 143 -9.32 8.69 8.21
CA ALA A 143 -8.99 9.50 7.05
C ALA A 143 -8.22 8.68 6.01
N VAL A 144 -8.29 9.15 4.76
CA VAL A 144 -7.41 8.74 3.66
C VAL A 144 -6.64 9.97 3.21
N ILE A 145 -5.33 9.84 3.02
CA ILE A 145 -4.46 10.97 2.70
C ILE A 145 -3.52 10.56 1.56
N GLY A 146 -3.37 11.40 0.56
CA GLY A 146 -2.47 11.15 -0.55
C GLY A 146 -1.96 12.43 -1.20
N GLY A 147 -0.88 12.31 -1.97
CA GLY A 147 -0.32 13.39 -2.77
C GLY A 147 -0.03 12.94 -4.19
N SER A 148 -0.21 13.80 -5.19
CA SER A 148 0.02 13.49 -6.61
C SER A 148 -0.84 12.31 -7.08
N MET A 149 -0.26 11.21 -7.56
CA MET A 149 -0.99 9.96 -7.89
C MET A 149 -1.85 9.47 -6.70
N GLY A 150 -1.37 9.65 -5.47
CA GLY A 150 -2.13 9.30 -4.27
C GLY A 150 -3.44 10.07 -4.11
N CYS A 151 -3.57 11.27 -4.69
CA CYS A 151 -4.86 11.98 -4.72
C CYS A 151 -5.88 11.29 -5.64
N LEU A 152 -5.43 10.71 -6.76
CA LEU A 152 -6.30 9.95 -7.67
C LEU A 152 -6.81 8.68 -6.99
N LEU A 153 -5.95 8.00 -6.23
CA LEU A 153 -6.32 6.83 -5.44
C LEU A 153 -7.39 7.18 -4.38
N TYR A 154 -7.23 8.31 -3.69
CA TYR A 154 -8.21 8.79 -2.71
C TYR A 154 -9.58 9.08 -3.34
N THR A 155 -9.61 9.74 -4.50
CA THR A 155 -10.89 10.10 -5.16
C THR A 155 -11.63 8.88 -5.71
N SER A 156 -10.93 7.82 -6.11
CA SER A 156 -11.55 6.56 -6.53
C SER A 156 -12.18 5.81 -5.37
N ASP A 157 -11.51 5.80 -4.20
CA ASP A 157 -12.04 5.17 -2.97
C ASP A 157 -13.32 5.89 -2.46
N ALA A 158 -13.37 7.21 -2.58
CA ALA A 158 -14.54 8.01 -2.17
C ALA A 158 -15.75 7.88 -3.12
N ALA A 159 -15.57 7.43 -4.35
CA ALA A 159 -16.64 7.30 -5.33
C ALA A 159 -17.47 6.01 -5.14
N ASP A 160 -16.96 5.03 -4.40
CA ASP A 160 -17.64 3.76 -4.13
C ASP A 160 -18.53 3.80 -2.85
N GLU A 161 -18.63 4.95 -2.16
CA GLU A 161 -19.43 5.12 -0.92
C GLU A 161 -20.88 5.65 -1.15
N ASP A 162 -21.40 5.72 -2.38
CA ASP A 162 -22.77 6.13 -2.71
C ASP A 162 -23.74 4.96 -2.97
#